data_e1b94c887053a8a28a7cdc6779f25429
#
_entry.id   e1b94c887053a8a28a7cdc6779f25429
#
_cell.length_a   1.000
_cell.length_b   1.000
_cell.length_c   1.000
_cell.angle_alpha   90.00
_cell.angle_beta   90.00
_cell.angle_gamma   90.00
#
_symmetry.space_group_name_H-M   'P 1'
#
loop_
_entity.id
_entity.type
_entity.pdbx_description
1 polymer ?
#
loop_
_entity_poly.entity_id
_entity_poly.type
_entity_poly.pdbx_seq_one_letter_code
_entity_poly.pdbx_strand_id
1 'polypeptide(L)'
;MNRIIEANFLPPPVEEAEEKARILIIDDSRDFTYSAKRALERTRRYSVWEENDPAKAHQTAQRVKPDLILLDIAMPETDGGEVAARIESDSTLHRTPIVFLTALVTKAEARSGLRIQGHPFLAKPISVPDLVAGVERYLPAHAASSEAHFA
;
A
#
# COMPACT_ATOMS: atom_id res chain seq x y z
N MET A 1 -25.17 30.21 31.40
CA MET A 1 -24.42 29.21 32.10
C MET A 1 -23.97 28.08 31.23
N ASN A 2 -24.92 27.45 30.66
CA ASN A 2 -24.59 26.31 29.81
C ASN A 2 -23.81 26.65 28.56
N ARG A 3 -23.87 27.90 28.17
CA ARG A 3 -23.18 28.35 26.96
C ARG A 3 -21.67 28.23 27.05
N ILE A 4 -21.14 28.50 28.24
CA ILE A 4 -19.69 28.39 28.44
C ILE A 4 -19.25 26.94 28.31
N ILE A 5 -20.09 26.04 28.83
CA ILE A 5 -19.83 24.63 28.75
C ILE A 5 -19.90 24.16 27.31
N GLU A 6 -20.87 24.65 26.56
CA GLU A 6 -21.02 24.28 25.17
C GLU A 6 -19.83 24.71 24.34
N ALA A 7 -19.30 25.88 24.60
CA ALA A 7 -18.12 26.34 23.89
C ALA A 7 -16.93 25.44 24.14
N ASN A 8 -16.86 24.86 25.32
CA ASN A 8 -15.76 23.97 25.69
C ASN A 8 -15.91 22.58 25.09
N PHE A 9 -17.09 22.26 24.58
CA PHE A 9 -17.33 20.96 23.99
C PHE A 9 -17.24 20.95 22.48
N LEU A 10 -16.77 22.03 21.89
CA LEU A 10 -16.50 22.00 20.46
C LEU A 10 -15.42 20.97 20.20
N PRO A 11 -15.64 20.08 19.26
CA PRO A 11 -14.61 19.11 18.94
C PRO A 11 -13.38 19.80 18.38
N PRO A 12 -12.21 19.20 18.56
CA PRO A 12 -11.02 19.76 17.94
C PRO A 12 -11.21 19.83 16.43
N PRO A 13 -10.49 20.72 15.76
CA PRO A 13 -10.59 20.85 14.30
C PRO A 13 -10.37 19.52 13.61
N VAL A 14 -11.11 19.30 12.54
CA VAL A 14 -11.08 18.02 11.83
C VAL A 14 -9.81 17.81 11.05
N GLU A 15 -9.00 18.84 10.94
CA GLU A 15 -7.77 18.71 10.17
C GLU A 15 -6.82 17.67 10.74
N GLU A 16 -7.01 17.27 11.99
CA GLU A 16 -6.19 16.21 12.55
C GLU A 16 -6.46 14.87 11.91
N ALA A 17 -7.59 14.75 11.26
CA ALA A 17 -7.92 13.52 10.56
C ALA A 17 -7.25 13.52 9.20
N GLU A 18 -5.93 13.71 9.16
CA GLU A 18 -5.20 13.60 7.91
C GLU A 18 -5.42 12.22 7.33
N GLU A 19 -5.82 12.17 6.08
CA GLU A 19 -5.97 10.91 5.40
C GLU A 19 -4.63 10.25 5.26
N LYS A 20 -4.51 9.07 5.86
CA LYS A 20 -3.31 8.27 5.70
C LYS A 20 -3.25 7.71 4.30
N ALA A 21 -2.06 7.54 3.78
CA ALA A 21 -1.88 6.87 2.51
C ALA A 21 -2.42 5.45 2.59
N ARG A 22 -3.07 5.01 1.54
CA ARG A 22 -3.73 3.71 1.48
C ARG A 22 -2.86 2.70 0.77
N ILE A 23 -2.57 1.62 1.46
CA ILE A 23 -1.76 0.53 0.92
C ILE A 23 -2.62 -0.72 0.81
N LEU A 24 -2.60 -1.34 -0.34
CA LEU A 24 -3.27 -2.63 -0.53
C LEU A 24 -2.21 -3.70 -0.71
N ILE A 25 -2.28 -4.76 0.09
CA ILE A 25 -1.36 -5.90 -0.01
C ILE A 25 -2.15 -7.09 -0.54
N ILE A 26 -1.74 -7.61 -1.67
CA ILE A 26 -2.35 -8.76 -2.31
C ILE A 26 -1.36 -9.91 -2.25
N ASP A 27 -1.67 -10.92 -1.46
CA ASP A 27 -0.80 -12.06 -1.24
C ASP A 27 -1.65 -13.17 -0.62
N ASP A 28 -1.52 -14.39 -1.12
CA ASP A 28 -2.31 -15.52 -0.62
C ASP A 28 -1.91 -15.94 0.80
N SER A 29 -0.75 -15.52 1.28
CA SER A 29 -0.33 -15.80 2.66
C SER A 29 -0.96 -14.83 3.64
N ARG A 30 -1.91 -15.31 4.43
CA ARG A 30 -2.56 -14.49 5.47
C ARG A 30 -1.57 -14.06 6.54
N ASP A 31 -0.63 -14.92 6.87
CA ASP A 31 0.38 -14.60 7.87
C ASP A 31 1.25 -13.44 7.41
N PHE A 32 1.64 -13.46 6.14
CA PHE A 32 2.45 -12.40 5.58
C PHE A 32 1.69 -11.07 5.56
N THR A 33 0.47 -11.07 5.01
CA THR A 33 -0.29 -9.82 4.88
C THR A 33 -0.62 -9.24 6.26
N TYR A 34 -0.95 -10.08 7.22
CA TYR A 34 -1.24 -9.64 8.57
C TYR A 34 -0.02 -8.98 9.21
N SER A 35 1.14 -9.63 9.12
CA SER A 35 2.37 -9.11 9.69
C SER A 35 2.79 -7.81 9.02
N ALA A 36 2.70 -7.76 7.69
CA ALA A 36 3.05 -6.57 6.93
C ALA A 36 2.12 -5.41 7.27
N LYS A 37 0.82 -5.68 7.36
CA LYS A 37 -0.15 -4.66 7.73
C LYS A 37 0.18 -4.07 9.10
N ARG A 38 0.42 -4.92 10.08
CA ARG A 38 0.75 -4.44 11.43
C ARG A 38 2.00 -3.60 11.44
N ALA A 39 3.02 -4.04 10.72
CA ALA A 39 4.29 -3.32 10.66
C ALA A 39 4.10 -1.93 10.04
N LEU A 40 3.37 -1.85 8.95
CA LEU A 40 3.14 -0.58 8.27
C LEU A 40 2.22 0.34 9.09
N GLU A 41 1.19 -0.19 9.70
CA GLU A 41 0.26 0.62 10.48
C GLU A 41 0.87 1.15 11.78
N ARG A 42 1.90 0.50 12.29
CA ARG A 42 2.63 0.99 13.46
C ARG A 42 3.33 2.32 13.18
N THR A 43 3.64 2.62 11.94
CA THR A 43 4.24 3.91 11.60
C THR A 43 3.25 5.05 11.73
N ARG A 44 1.95 4.74 11.80
CA ARG A 44 0.85 5.70 11.87
C ARG A 44 0.71 6.58 10.64
N ARG A 45 1.39 6.23 9.55
CA ARG A 45 1.33 6.97 8.30
C ARG A 45 0.46 6.31 7.25
N TYR A 46 0.12 5.02 7.44
CA TYR A 46 -0.58 4.23 6.44
C TYR A 46 -1.82 3.57 6.98
N SER A 47 -2.82 3.45 6.13
CA SER A 47 -3.95 2.56 6.32
C SER A 47 -3.76 1.40 5.36
N VAL A 48 -3.85 0.18 5.85
CA VAL A 48 -3.48 -1.00 5.06
C VAL A 48 -4.65 -1.96 4.95
N TRP A 49 -4.89 -2.44 3.73
CA TRP A 49 -5.89 -3.46 3.44
C TRP A 49 -5.19 -4.71 2.94
N GLU A 50 -5.75 -5.85 3.28
CA GLU A 50 -5.25 -7.16 2.87
C GLU A 50 -6.23 -7.79 1.90
N GLU A 51 -5.73 -8.37 0.82
CA GLU A 51 -6.51 -9.22 -0.04
C GLU A 51 -5.74 -10.52 -0.26
N ASN A 52 -6.31 -11.61 0.23
CA ASN A 52 -5.65 -12.92 0.15
C ASN A 52 -6.18 -13.78 -0.99
N ASP A 53 -7.25 -13.33 -1.64
CA ASP A 53 -7.80 -14.03 -2.78
C ASP A 53 -7.47 -13.25 -4.06
N PRO A 54 -6.56 -13.79 -4.91
CA PRO A 54 -6.17 -13.07 -6.12
C PRO A 54 -7.35 -12.84 -7.08
N ALA A 55 -8.37 -13.68 -7.05
CA ALA A 55 -9.55 -13.51 -7.89
C ALA A 55 -10.33 -12.24 -7.50
N LYS A 56 -10.18 -11.78 -6.27
CA LYS A 56 -10.87 -10.59 -5.77
C LYS A 56 -9.99 -9.34 -5.80
N ALA A 57 -8.74 -9.47 -6.22
CA ALA A 57 -7.75 -8.39 -6.13
C ALA A 57 -8.22 -7.13 -6.85
N HIS A 58 -8.72 -7.26 -8.07
CA HIS A 58 -9.18 -6.11 -8.84
C HIS A 58 -10.37 -5.43 -8.18
N GLN A 59 -11.36 -6.20 -7.73
CA GLN A 59 -12.52 -5.64 -7.04
C GLN A 59 -12.11 -4.90 -5.78
N THR A 60 -11.21 -5.49 -5.01
CA THR A 60 -10.74 -4.88 -3.77
C THR A 60 -9.99 -3.59 -4.06
N ALA A 61 -9.16 -3.57 -5.11
CA ALA A 61 -8.48 -2.35 -5.52
C ALA A 61 -9.46 -1.25 -5.91
N GLN A 62 -10.53 -1.60 -6.63
CA GLN A 62 -11.57 -0.65 -6.99
C GLN A 62 -12.26 -0.04 -5.77
N ARG A 63 -12.51 -0.87 -4.77
CA ARG A 63 -13.20 -0.45 -3.55
C ARG A 63 -12.29 0.40 -2.66
N VAL A 64 -11.05 -0.03 -2.49
CA VAL A 64 -10.10 0.64 -1.60
C VAL A 64 -9.51 1.90 -2.21
N LYS A 65 -9.29 1.90 -3.50
CA LYS A 65 -8.61 2.99 -4.22
C LYS A 65 -7.26 3.28 -3.57
N PRO A 66 -6.36 2.31 -3.58
CA PRO A 66 -5.09 2.45 -2.88
C PRO A 66 -4.17 3.45 -3.57
N ASP A 67 -3.26 3.99 -2.79
CA ASP A 67 -2.18 4.84 -3.30
C ASP A 67 -0.99 4.01 -3.74
N LEU A 68 -0.89 2.78 -3.25
CA LEU A 68 0.17 1.85 -3.61
C LEU A 68 -0.35 0.42 -3.43
N ILE A 69 0.01 -0.44 -4.36
CA ILE A 69 -0.32 -1.87 -4.28
C ILE A 69 0.96 -2.68 -4.15
N LEU A 70 1.02 -3.54 -3.14
CA LEU A 70 2.06 -4.54 -2.99
C LEU A 70 1.44 -5.87 -3.44
N LEU A 71 2.02 -6.51 -4.43
CA LEU A 71 1.41 -7.67 -5.07
C LEU A 71 2.40 -8.82 -5.18
N ASP A 72 2.08 -9.95 -4.55
CA ASP A 72 2.87 -11.16 -4.69
C ASP A 72 2.76 -11.67 -6.14
N ILE A 73 3.89 -11.88 -6.77
CA ILE A 73 3.91 -12.34 -8.16
C ILE A 73 3.71 -13.86 -8.26
N ALA A 74 4.08 -14.60 -7.22
CA ALA A 74 4.10 -16.06 -7.26
C ALA A 74 3.03 -16.67 -6.36
N MET A 75 1.77 -16.45 -6.70
CA MET A 75 0.65 -17.06 -5.98
C MET A 75 0.26 -18.38 -6.65
N PRO A 76 -0.21 -19.39 -5.87
CA PRO A 76 -0.70 -20.62 -6.46
C PRO A 76 -1.84 -20.35 -7.45
N GLU A 77 -1.79 -21.03 -8.58
CA GLU A 77 -2.85 -20.98 -9.60
C GLU A 77 -3.14 -19.61 -10.17
N THR A 78 -2.39 -18.59 -9.79
CA THR A 78 -2.61 -17.23 -10.27
C THR A 78 -1.27 -16.54 -10.51
N ASP A 79 -1.13 -15.98 -11.71
CA ASP A 79 0.04 -15.17 -12.03
C ASP A 79 -0.21 -13.74 -11.56
N GLY A 80 0.64 -13.26 -10.67
CA GLY A 80 0.57 -11.88 -10.20
C GLY A 80 0.70 -10.87 -11.34
N GLY A 81 1.43 -11.23 -12.40
CA GLY A 81 1.51 -10.39 -13.59
C GLY A 81 0.18 -10.18 -14.29
N GLU A 82 -0.67 -11.21 -14.31
CA GLU A 82 -2.01 -11.08 -14.87
C GLU A 82 -2.90 -10.20 -13.99
N VAL A 83 -2.76 -10.33 -12.67
CA VAL A 83 -3.49 -9.47 -11.74
C VAL A 83 -3.08 -8.02 -11.95
N ALA A 84 -1.79 -7.76 -12.07
CA ALA A 84 -1.28 -6.42 -12.33
C ALA A 84 -1.82 -5.85 -13.63
N ALA A 85 -1.81 -6.65 -14.69
CA ALA A 85 -2.32 -6.21 -16.00
C ALA A 85 -3.80 -5.85 -15.94
N ARG A 86 -4.57 -6.60 -15.20
CA ARG A 86 -6.00 -6.34 -15.04
C ARG A 86 -6.26 -5.04 -14.28
N ILE A 87 -5.47 -4.79 -13.26
CA ILE A 87 -5.57 -3.54 -12.49
C ILE A 87 -5.14 -2.36 -13.37
N GLU A 88 -4.05 -2.50 -14.10
CA GLU A 88 -3.56 -1.44 -14.99
C GLU A 88 -4.53 -1.07 -16.09
N SER A 89 -5.31 -2.02 -16.56
CA SER A 89 -6.28 -1.75 -17.63
C SER A 89 -7.52 -1.02 -17.13
N ASP A 90 -7.68 -0.89 -15.83
CA ASP A 90 -8.80 -0.15 -15.24
C ASP A 90 -8.46 1.34 -15.24
N SER A 91 -9.28 2.15 -15.88
CA SER A 91 -9.02 3.58 -16.02
C SER A 91 -8.95 4.32 -14.68
N THR A 92 -9.56 3.78 -13.64
CA THR A 92 -9.53 4.41 -12.30
C THR A 92 -8.31 4.00 -11.51
N LEU A 93 -7.59 2.97 -11.94
CA LEU A 93 -6.45 2.41 -11.22
C LEU A 93 -5.14 2.45 -12.00
N HIS A 94 -5.18 2.87 -13.26
CA HIS A 94 -4.01 2.75 -14.14
C HIS A 94 -2.79 3.56 -13.68
N ARG A 95 -2.99 4.55 -12.82
CA ARG A 95 -1.88 5.35 -12.28
C ARG A 95 -1.40 4.88 -10.92
N THR A 96 -2.10 3.92 -10.32
CA THR A 96 -1.69 3.40 -9.02
C THR A 96 -0.43 2.56 -9.19
N PRO A 97 0.66 2.91 -8.50
CA PRO A 97 1.89 2.13 -8.62
C PRO A 97 1.70 0.74 -8.02
N ILE A 98 2.30 -0.23 -8.68
CA ILE A 98 2.31 -1.63 -8.25
C ILE A 98 3.76 -2.00 -8.00
N VAL A 99 4.02 -2.58 -6.84
CA VAL A 99 5.33 -3.12 -6.49
C VAL A 99 5.15 -4.62 -6.24
N PHE A 100 5.87 -5.43 -7.00
CA PHE A 100 5.78 -6.86 -6.81
C PHE A 100 6.57 -7.30 -5.57
N LEU A 101 6.03 -8.31 -4.90
CA LEU A 101 6.70 -8.99 -3.81
C LEU A 101 7.03 -10.38 -4.31
N THR A 102 8.27 -10.82 -4.15
CA THR A 102 8.61 -12.14 -4.64
C THR A 102 9.84 -12.73 -3.95
N ALA A 103 9.79 -14.04 -3.74
CA ALA A 103 10.95 -14.81 -3.27
C ALA A 103 11.85 -15.24 -4.42
N LEU A 104 11.47 -14.93 -5.67
CA LEU A 104 12.21 -15.37 -6.86
C LEU A 104 13.41 -14.50 -7.20
N VAL A 105 13.56 -13.38 -6.52
CA VAL A 105 14.68 -12.46 -6.77
C VAL A 105 15.47 -12.23 -5.49
N THR A 106 16.72 -11.84 -5.67
CA THR A 106 17.57 -11.47 -4.54
C THR A 106 17.37 -10.00 -4.19
N LYS A 107 17.84 -9.61 -3.00
CA LYS A 107 17.83 -8.19 -2.61
C LYS A 107 18.67 -7.35 -3.57
N ALA A 108 19.78 -7.90 -4.05
CA ALA A 108 20.63 -7.19 -5.01
C ALA A 108 19.89 -6.94 -6.31
N GLU A 109 19.16 -7.95 -6.81
CA GLU A 109 18.35 -7.77 -8.01
C GLU A 109 17.25 -6.74 -7.83
N ALA A 110 16.61 -6.74 -6.66
CA ALA A 110 15.57 -5.75 -6.36
C ALA A 110 16.14 -4.34 -6.34
N ARG A 111 17.38 -4.16 -5.89
CA ARG A 111 18.03 -2.84 -5.83
C ARG A 111 18.60 -2.38 -7.17
N SER A 112 18.75 -3.28 -8.12
CA SER A 112 19.41 -2.98 -9.38
C SER A 112 18.63 -2.08 -10.32
N GLY A 113 17.38 -1.79 -9.99
CA GLY A 113 16.49 -1.03 -10.87
C GLY A 113 15.79 -1.91 -11.90
N LEU A 114 16.01 -3.22 -11.83
CA LEU A 114 15.33 -4.17 -12.70
C LEU A 114 13.83 -4.12 -12.44
N ARG A 115 13.02 -4.25 -13.49
CA ARG A 115 11.57 -4.20 -13.40
C ARG A 115 10.96 -5.41 -14.06
N ILE A 116 9.81 -5.82 -13.54
CA ILE A 116 9.00 -6.88 -14.14
C ILE A 116 7.73 -6.22 -14.67
N GLN A 117 7.48 -6.32 -15.98
CA GLN A 117 6.34 -5.67 -16.62
C GLN A 117 6.27 -4.17 -16.31
N GLY A 118 7.43 -3.55 -16.21
CA GLY A 118 7.51 -2.12 -15.90
C GLY A 118 7.39 -1.77 -14.43
N HIS A 119 7.19 -2.76 -13.55
CA HIS A 119 7.03 -2.54 -12.12
C HIS A 119 8.28 -2.91 -11.33
N PRO A 120 8.59 -2.14 -10.28
CA PRO A 120 9.65 -2.53 -9.36
C PRO A 120 9.21 -3.70 -8.49
N PHE A 121 10.15 -4.29 -7.78
CA PHE A 121 9.83 -5.38 -6.88
C PHE A 121 10.67 -5.34 -5.61
N LEU A 122 10.15 -5.99 -4.58
CA LEU A 122 10.83 -6.17 -3.30
C LEU A 122 11.03 -7.67 -3.10
N ALA A 123 12.20 -8.04 -2.60
CA ALA A 123 12.54 -9.44 -2.38
C ALA A 123 12.01 -9.94 -1.04
N LYS A 124 11.43 -11.13 -1.04
CA LYS A 124 11.06 -11.85 0.19
C LYS A 124 12.20 -12.80 0.57
N PRO A 125 12.43 -13.05 1.85
CA PRO A 125 11.77 -12.46 3.00
C PRO A 125 12.18 -11.01 3.18
N ILE A 126 11.24 -10.18 3.63
CA ILE A 126 11.50 -8.76 3.77
C ILE A 126 11.45 -8.37 5.25
N SER A 127 12.44 -7.62 5.69
CA SER A 127 12.45 -7.07 7.05
C SER A 127 11.49 -5.90 7.16
N VAL A 128 11.06 -5.58 8.39
CA VAL A 128 10.19 -4.43 8.60
C VAL A 128 10.84 -3.13 8.09
N PRO A 129 12.11 -2.84 8.40
CA PRO A 129 12.73 -1.63 7.84
C PRO A 129 12.74 -1.61 6.31
N ASP A 130 12.99 -2.74 5.66
CA ASP A 130 13.02 -2.79 4.20
C ASP A 130 11.62 -2.63 3.62
N LEU A 131 10.60 -3.18 4.27
CA LEU A 131 9.21 -3.00 3.85
C LEU A 131 8.80 -1.53 3.93
N VAL A 132 9.08 -0.90 5.06
CA VAL A 132 8.75 0.52 5.25
C VAL A 132 9.50 1.38 4.23
N ALA A 133 10.79 1.13 4.05
CA ALA A 133 11.59 1.87 3.08
C ALA A 133 11.08 1.69 1.65
N GLY A 134 10.65 0.47 1.31
CA GLY A 134 10.08 0.18 0.00
C GLY A 134 8.78 0.93 -0.24
N VAL A 135 7.90 0.96 0.75
CA VAL A 135 6.65 1.71 0.64
C VAL A 135 6.94 3.20 0.48
N GLU A 136 7.81 3.76 1.29
CA GLU A 136 8.17 5.17 1.19
C GLU A 136 8.73 5.50 -0.19
N ARG A 137 9.58 4.64 -0.71
CA ARG A 137 10.25 4.86 -1.99
C ARG A 137 9.26 4.92 -3.15
N TYR A 138 8.27 4.05 -3.15
CA TYR A 138 7.38 3.88 -4.29
C TYR A 138 6.02 4.55 -4.14
N LEU A 139 5.74 5.07 -2.96
CA LEU A 139 4.50 5.80 -2.73
C LEU A 139 4.55 7.12 -3.50
N PRO A 140 3.51 7.47 -4.27
CA PRO A 140 3.51 8.71 -5.01
C PRO A 140 3.59 9.94 -4.11
N ALA A 141 4.23 10.98 -4.60
CA ALA A 141 4.42 12.22 -3.83
C ALA A 141 3.09 12.82 -3.39
N HIS A 142 2.03 12.69 -4.19
CA HIS A 142 0.73 13.26 -3.83
C HIS A 142 0.09 12.54 -2.64
N ALA A 143 0.39 11.27 -2.44
CA ALA A 143 -0.13 10.51 -1.31
C ALA A 143 0.59 10.86 0.00
N ALA A 144 1.84 11.34 -0.10
CA ALA A 144 2.63 11.78 1.03
C ALA A 144 2.58 13.30 1.19
N SER A 145 1.75 13.97 0.43
CA SER A 145 1.79 15.43 0.29
C SER A 145 1.30 16.20 1.50
N SER A 146 0.62 15.55 2.42
CA SER A 146 0.21 16.22 3.65
C SER A 146 1.41 16.82 4.38
N GLU A 147 2.56 16.18 4.24
CA GLU A 147 3.79 16.69 4.83
C GLU A 147 4.35 17.89 4.06
N ALA A 148 4.19 17.86 2.75
CA ALA A 148 4.73 18.91 1.90
C ALA A 148 4.05 20.25 2.10
N HIS A 149 2.84 20.26 2.60
CA HIS A 149 2.11 21.50 2.82
C HIS A 149 2.68 22.35 3.94
N PHE A 150 3.51 21.77 4.77
CA PHE A 150 4.07 22.45 5.91
C PHE A 150 5.54 22.82 5.73
N ALA A 151 6.05 22.56 4.58
CA ALA A 151 7.46 22.85 4.29
C ALA A 151 7.70 24.33 4.03
#